data_39007cdc99e68287f7502baef0a7ef1c
#
_entry.id   39007cdc99e68287f7502baef0a7ef1c
#
_cell.length_a   1.000
_cell.length_b   1.000
_cell.length_c   1.000
_cell.angle_alpha   90.00
_cell.angle_beta   90.00
_cell.angle_gamma   90.00
#
_symmetry.space_group_name_H-M   'P 1'
#
loop_
_entity.id
_entity.type
_entity.pdbx_description
1 polymer ?
#
loop_
_entity_poly.entity_id
_entity_poly.type
_entity_poly.pdbx_seq_one_letter_code
_entity_poly.pdbx_strand_id
1 'polypeptide(L)'
;IDLDAGDNQTVTVNFSASLDVPQYVFVCLMDNPAVSVHRSEQRVTGLLAVRRRHTQQPPADIGVDTFEFWTPWRRPAGQNLAFALDTPLTGFGVGNVTNGLNRPTTGANAWIAAFDDAAPRLTIEWETPQSIREIVLMFDTDYDHSMESTLLGHPENVMPFCVKRYRLLTCDDTVLADVSDNHQTRNRIVLAEPIETRGLKLELLATHGN
;
A
#
# COMPACT_ATOMS: atom_id res chain seq x y z
N ILE A 1 -23.95 -13.27 2.23
CA ILE A 1 -23.68 -14.70 1.94
C ILE A 1 -23.59 -15.39 3.29
N ASP A 2 -24.43 -16.37 3.52
CA ASP A 2 -24.35 -17.24 4.70
C ASP A 2 -23.41 -18.41 4.35
N LEU A 3 -22.50 -18.72 5.25
CA LEU A 3 -21.48 -19.74 5.06
C LEU A 3 -21.52 -20.72 6.22
N ASP A 4 -21.60 -21.99 5.92
CA ASP A 4 -21.38 -23.05 6.89
C ASP A 4 -19.88 -23.29 7.04
N ALA A 5 -19.36 -23.12 8.25
CA ALA A 5 -17.97 -23.38 8.58
C ALA A 5 -17.90 -24.47 9.63
N GLY A 6 -17.23 -25.58 9.30
CA GLY A 6 -16.84 -26.57 10.29
C GLY A 6 -15.65 -26.10 11.12
N ASP A 7 -15.32 -26.87 12.14
CA ASP A 7 -14.18 -26.57 12.99
C ASP A 7 -12.86 -26.70 12.19
N ASN A 8 -12.02 -25.67 12.31
CA ASN A 8 -10.70 -25.59 11.67
C ASN A 8 -10.71 -25.77 10.14
N GLN A 9 -11.71 -25.24 9.47
CA GLN A 9 -11.89 -25.38 8.01
C GLN A 9 -11.57 -24.09 7.26
N THR A 10 -11.08 -24.25 6.03
CA THR A 10 -11.01 -23.16 5.05
C THR A 10 -12.38 -23.03 4.37
N VAL A 11 -12.94 -21.84 4.41
CA VAL A 11 -14.19 -21.51 3.73
C VAL A 11 -13.90 -20.75 2.47
N THR A 12 -14.32 -21.26 1.33
CA THR A 12 -14.17 -20.59 0.04
C THR A 12 -15.42 -19.78 -0.27
N VAL A 13 -15.24 -18.50 -0.53
CA VAL A 13 -16.31 -17.59 -0.94
C VAL A 13 -16.10 -17.22 -2.41
N ASN A 14 -17.00 -17.67 -3.26
CA ASN A 14 -17.00 -17.30 -4.66
C ASN A 14 -17.88 -16.07 -4.85
N PHE A 15 -17.27 -14.99 -5.32
CA PHE A 15 -18.02 -13.81 -5.75
C PHE A 15 -17.37 -13.24 -7.01
N SER A 16 -18.17 -12.59 -7.82
CA SER A 16 -17.69 -11.89 -9.00
C SER A 16 -18.14 -10.43 -8.90
N ALA A 17 -17.20 -9.53 -9.01
CA ALA A 17 -17.47 -8.10 -9.05
C ALA A 17 -16.71 -7.50 -10.24
N SER A 18 -17.42 -6.75 -11.09
CA SER A 18 -16.80 -5.95 -12.14
C SER A 18 -16.75 -4.51 -11.67
N LEU A 19 -15.56 -3.93 -11.71
CA LEU A 19 -15.33 -2.54 -11.32
C LEU A 19 -14.84 -1.78 -12.54
N ASP A 20 -15.57 -0.75 -12.93
CA ASP A 20 -15.23 0.08 -14.09
C ASP A 20 -14.04 1.02 -13.81
N VAL A 21 -13.81 1.30 -12.55
CA VAL A 21 -12.69 2.13 -12.07
C VAL A 21 -12.09 1.52 -10.81
N PRO A 22 -10.81 1.77 -10.52
CA PRO A 22 -10.21 1.36 -9.25
C PRO A 22 -10.95 1.98 -8.07
N GLN A 23 -11.38 1.15 -7.13
CA GLN A 23 -12.08 1.59 -5.92
C GLN A 23 -11.85 0.62 -4.76
N TYR A 24 -12.12 1.09 -3.55
CA TYR A 24 -12.08 0.22 -2.39
C TYR A 24 -13.29 -0.70 -2.35
N VAL A 25 -13.04 -1.96 -2.05
CA VAL A 25 -14.07 -2.97 -1.81
C VAL A 25 -13.96 -3.44 -0.37
N PHE A 26 -15.10 -3.44 0.33
CA PHE A 26 -15.16 -3.89 1.72
C PHE A 26 -15.75 -5.29 1.79
N VAL A 27 -15.01 -6.19 2.43
CA VAL A 27 -15.52 -7.50 2.83
C VAL A 27 -15.81 -7.44 4.32
N CYS A 28 -17.09 -7.48 4.68
CA CYS A 28 -17.53 -7.39 6.06
C CYS A 28 -17.87 -8.77 6.61
N LEU A 29 -17.19 -9.15 7.68
CA LEU A 29 -17.58 -10.32 8.48
C LEU A 29 -18.56 -9.85 9.56
N MET A 30 -19.75 -10.44 9.55
CA MET A 30 -20.77 -10.17 10.59
C MET A 30 -20.37 -10.83 11.89
N ASP A 31 -20.67 -10.13 12.99
CA ASP A 31 -20.43 -10.67 14.33
C ASP A 31 -21.22 -11.99 14.53
N ASN A 32 -20.48 -13.02 14.89
CA ASN A 32 -21.04 -14.31 15.29
C ASN A 32 -20.20 -14.88 16.44
N PRO A 33 -20.75 -14.94 17.68
CA PRO A 33 -20.00 -15.41 18.84
C PRO A 33 -19.62 -16.90 18.77
N ALA A 34 -20.24 -17.67 17.90
CA ALA A 34 -19.94 -19.09 17.71
C ALA A 34 -18.80 -19.31 16.69
N VAL A 35 -18.32 -18.27 16.01
CA VAL A 35 -17.30 -18.38 14.96
C VAL A 35 -16.09 -17.55 15.30
N SER A 36 -14.91 -18.13 15.18
CA SER A 36 -13.64 -17.42 15.24
C SER A 36 -12.87 -17.63 13.94
N VAL A 37 -12.10 -16.60 13.56
CA VAL A 37 -11.27 -16.64 12.35
C VAL A 37 -9.80 -16.81 12.73
N HIS A 38 -9.08 -17.58 11.93
CA HIS A 38 -7.65 -17.75 12.12
C HIS A 38 -6.89 -16.46 11.82
N ARG A 39 -5.80 -16.28 12.53
CA ARG A 39 -4.84 -15.20 12.30
C ARG A 39 -3.64 -15.73 11.52
N SER A 40 -2.99 -14.85 10.79
CA SER A 40 -1.81 -15.14 10.00
C SER A 40 -0.77 -14.04 10.17
N GLU A 41 0.48 -14.41 10.10
CA GLU A 41 1.61 -13.46 9.97
C GLU A 41 1.76 -12.95 8.53
N GLN A 42 1.16 -13.65 7.60
CA GLN A 42 1.20 -13.28 6.20
C GLN A 42 0.49 -11.95 5.96
N ARG A 43 1.13 -11.08 5.21
CA ARG A 43 0.55 -9.82 4.74
C ARG A 43 0.16 -9.98 3.28
N VAL A 44 -0.93 -9.35 2.90
CA VAL A 44 -1.40 -9.34 1.51
C VAL A 44 -1.42 -7.91 1.03
N THR A 45 -0.68 -7.65 -0.04
CA THR A 45 -0.59 -6.33 -0.66
C THR A 45 -1.98 -5.84 -1.09
N GLY A 46 -2.26 -4.59 -0.83
CA GLY A 46 -3.53 -3.96 -1.19
C GLY A 46 -4.68 -4.22 -0.23
N LEU A 47 -4.42 -4.87 0.90
CA LEU A 47 -5.42 -5.12 1.91
C LEU A 47 -5.22 -4.26 3.14
N LEU A 48 -6.29 -3.57 3.49
CA LEU A 48 -6.38 -2.77 4.69
C LEU A 48 -7.44 -3.39 5.62
N ALA A 49 -7.04 -3.74 6.84
CA ALA A 49 -7.99 -4.15 7.85
C ALA A 49 -8.60 -2.90 8.49
N VAL A 50 -9.92 -2.80 8.45
CA VAL A 50 -10.67 -1.74 9.12
C VAL A 50 -11.58 -2.35 10.18
N ARG A 51 -11.81 -1.63 11.24
CA ARG A 51 -12.76 -1.99 12.27
C ARG A 51 -13.89 -0.97 12.27
N ARG A 52 -15.11 -1.45 12.05
CA ARG A 52 -16.30 -0.64 12.32
C ARG A 52 -16.36 -0.35 13.81
N ARG A 53 -16.31 0.92 14.17
CA ARG A 53 -16.27 1.31 15.57
C ARG A 53 -17.65 1.37 16.19
N HIS A 54 -18.53 2.12 15.58
CA HIS A 54 -19.95 2.24 15.97
C HIS A 54 -20.72 3.05 14.94
N THR A 55 -22.02 2.89 14.96
CA THR A 55 -22.97 3.75 14.27
C THR A 55 -23.54 4.74 15.29
N GLN A 56 -23.57 6.01 14.95
CA GLN A 56 -24.05 7.06 15.81
C GLN A 56 -25.08 7.93 15.07
N GLN A 57 -26.15 8.26 15.74
CA GLN A 57 -27.11 9.25 15.25
C GLN A 57 -26.43 10.64 15.24
N PRO A 58 -26.61 11.44 14.20
CA PRO A 58 -26.10 12.80 14.17
C PRO A 58 -26.74 13.63 15.29
N PRO A 59 -26.01 14.58 15.89
CA PRO A 59 -26.53 15.39 17.01
C PRO A 59 -27.60 16.39 16.58
N ALA A 60 -27.76 16.64 15.27
CA ALA A 60 -28.75 17.53 14.69
C ALA A 60 -29.16 17.02 13.30
N ASP A 61 -30.26 17.55 12.79
CA ASP A 61 -30.67 17.27 11.41
C ASP A 61 -29.73 18.00 10.43
N ILE A 62 -28.77 17.25 9.89
CA ILE A 62 -27.79 17.71 8.93
C ILE A 62 -27.96 17.00 7.58
N GLY A 63 -29.13 16.38 7.35
CA GLY A 63 -29.45 15.68 6.11
C GLY A 63 -28.87 14.28 6.00
N VAL A 64 -28.38 13.72 7.11
CA VAL A 64 -27.93 12.32 7.22
C VAL A 64 -28.53 11.67 8.47
N ASP A 65 -28.99 10.45 8.34
CA ASP A 65 -29.67 9.73 9.43
C ASP A 65 -28.70 9.16 10.46
N THR A 66 -27.54 8.71 10.00
CA THR A 66 -26.52 8.07 10.85
C THR A 66 -25.11 8.35 10.37
N PHE A 67 -24.15 8.32 11.28
CA PHE A 67 -22.71 8.27 10.97
C PHE A 67 -22.15 6.88 11.23
N GLU A 68 -21.35 6.40 10.30
CA GLU A 68 -20.53 5.21 10.50
C GLU A 68 -19.07 5.62 10.56
N PHE A 69 -18.39 5.19 11.63
CA PHE A 69 -16.98 5.47 11.84
C PHE A 69 -16.17 4.21 11.59
N TRP A 70 -15.27 4.27 10.62
CA TRP A 70 -14.35 3.22 10.28
C TRP A 70 -12.95 3.65 10.69
N THR A 71 -12.29 2.87 11.53
CA THR A 71 -10.90 3.12 11.91
C THR A 71 -10.00 2.14 11.18
N PRO A 72 -9.16 2.60 10.25
CA PRO A 72 -8.12 1.77 9.70
C PRO A 72 -7.22 1.30 10.84
N TRP A 73 -6.88 0.02 10.83
CA TRP A 73 -6.05 -0.55 11.86
C TRP A 73 -4.86 -1.25 11.22
N ARG A 74 -3.68 -0.68 11.36
CA ARG A 74 -2.44 -1.40 11.08
C ARG A 74 -2.24 -2.45 12.15
N ARG A 75 -2.35 -3.69 11.76
CA ARG A 75 -2.14 -4.79 12.67
C ARG A 75 -0.66 -5.15 12.68
N PRO A 76 -0.08 -5.40 13.87
CA PRO A 76 1.22 -6.03 13.98
C PRO A 76 1.24 -7.38 13.24
N ALA A 77 2.43 -7.86 12.87
CA ALA A 77 2.59 -9.19 12.33
C ALA A 77 1.91 -10.24 13.23
N GLY A 78 1.33 -11.26 12.63
CA GLY A 78 0.58 -12.31 13.36
C GLY A 78 -0.85 -11.94 13.72
N GLN A 79 -1.35 -10.76 13.35
CA GLN A 79 -2.72 -10.33 13.66
C GLN A 79 -3.62 -10.14 12.44
N ASN A 80 -3.15 -10.43 11.25
CA ASN A 80 -3.96 -10.40 10.05
C ASN A 80 -4.93 -11.59 10.02
N LEU A 81 -6.02 -11.47 9.26
CA LEU A 81 -6.85 -12.63 8.94
C LEU A 81 -6.05 -13.61 8.09
N ALA A 82 -6.24 -14.90 8.34
CA ALA A 82 -5.75 -15.94 7.46
C ALA A 82 -6.72 -16.07 6.28
N PHE A 83 -6.30 -15.60 5.11
CA PHE A 83 -7.09 -15.74 3.88
C PHE A 83 -6.16 -15.81 2.66
N ALA A 84 -6.70 -16.28 1.55
CA ALA A 84 -6.06 -16.26 0.25
C ALA A 84 -7.03 -15.70 -0.79
N LEU A 85 -6.50 -15.08 -1.84
CA LEU A 85 -7.23 -14.62 -3.00
C LEU A 85 -6.78 -15.41 -4.21
N ASP A 86 -7.72 -15.91 -5.01
CA ASP A 86 -7.38 -16.62 -6.26
C ASP A 86 -6.76 -15.69 -7.30
N THR A 87 -7.18 -14.44 -7.30
CA THR A 87 -6.67 -13.42 -8.21
C THR A 87 -5.90 -12.36 -7.43
N PRO A 88 -4.64 -12.09 -7.79
CA PRO A 88 -3.87 -11.02 -7.16
C PRO A 88 -4.55 -9.66 -7.31
N LEU A 89 -4.46 -8.82 -6.29
CA LEU A 89 -4.93 -7.44 -6.36
C LEU A 89 -3.97 -6.63 -7.23
N THR A 90 -4.51 -6.01 -8.29
CA THR A 90 -3.71 -5.26 -9.28
C THR A 90 -3.66 -3.76 -9.06
N GLY A 91 -4.33 -3.27 -8.01
CA GLY A 91 -4.43 -1.84 -7.72
C GLY A 91 -3.08 -1.14 -7.47
N PHE A 92 -2.05 -1.90 -7.09
CA PHE A 92 -0.70 -1.39 -6.78
C PHE A 92 0.35 -1.80 -7.82
N GLY A 93 -0.05 -1.85 -9.07
CA GLY A 93 0.82 -2.24 -10.18
C GLY A 93 1.80 -1.15 -10.62
N VAL A 94 2.75 -1.55 -11.47
CA VAL A 94 3.83 -0.67 -11.97
C VAL A 94 3.32 0.52 -12.79
N GLY A 95 2.14 0.42 -13.41
CA GLY A 95 1.53 1.53 -14.15
C GLY A 95 1.27 2.78 -13.30
N ASN A 96 1.21 2.63 -11.98
CA ASN A 96 0.98 3.77 -11.08
C ASN A 96 2.21 4.69 -10.91
N VAL A 97 3.42 4.21 -11.23
CA VAL A 97 4.64 5.01 -10.97
C VAL A 97 4.94 6.06 -12.04
N THR A 98 4.30 5.97 -13.20
CA THR A 98 4.55 6.88 -14.34
C THR A 98 3.29 7.54 -14.88
N ASN A 99 2.19 7.49 -14.15
CA ASN A 99 0.89 8.03 -14.58
C ASN A 99 0.73 9.55 -14.38
N GLY A 100 1.75 10.23 -13.86
CA GLY A 100 1.74 11.68 -13.62
C GLY A 100 1.11 12.11 -12.29
N LEU A 101 0.64 11.17 -11.48
CA LEU A 101 0.06 11.45 -10.15
C LEU A 101 1.09 11.14 -9.07
N ASN A 102 1.27 12.05 -8.13
CA ASN A 102 2.27 11.93 -7.07
C ASN A 102 1.74 11.30 -5.77
N ARG A 103 0.47 11.01 -5.70
CA ARG A 103 -0.21 10.43 -4.53
C ARG A 103 -1.56 9.85 -4.92
N PRO A 104 -2.15 8.99 -4.08
CA PRO A 104 -3.54 8.53 -4.26
C PRO A 104 -4.52 9.70 -4.32
N THR A 105 -5.57 9.54 -5.11
CA THR A 105 -6.69 10.48 -5.21
C THR A 105 -7.99 9.74 -4.90
N THR A 106 -8.61 9.12 -5.90
CA THR A 106 -9.84 8.34 -5.74
C THR A 106 -9.59 6.83 -5.58
N GLY A 107 -8.34 6.40 -5.71
CA GLY A 107 -7.93 5.00 -5.62
C GLY A 107 -6.44 4.89 -5.32
N ALA A 108 -5.96 3.66 -5.25
CA ALA A 108 -4.56 3.37 -5.06
C ALA A 108 -3.71 3.97 -6.19
N ASN A 109 -2.60 4.60 -5.83
CA ASN A 109 -1.65 5.18 -6.78
C ASN A 109 -0.22 4.97 -6.30
N ALA A 110 0.15 3.74 -6.07
CA ALA A 110 1.50 3.33 -5.73
C ALA A 110 1.83 1.99 -6.39
N TRP A 111 3.10 1.73 -6.58
CA TRP A 111 3.59 0.39 -6.79
C TRP A 111 4.05 -0.19 -5.44
N ILE A 112 3.65 -1.41 -5.17
CA ILE A 112 4.06 -2.13 -3.98
C ILE A 112 4.63 -3.48 -4.43
N ALA A 113 5.85 -3.79 -3.99
CA ALA A 113 6.45 -5.09 -4.18
C ALA A 113 5.73 -6.17 -3.36
N ALA A 114 5.83 -7.42 -3.78
CA ALA A 114 5.34 -8.52 -2.97
C ALA A 114 6.08 -8.58 -1.62
N PHE A 115 5.39 -8.96 -0.56
CA PHE A 115 5.97 -8.99 0.79
C PHE A 115 7.05 -10.07 0.98
N ASP A 116 7.06 -11.07 0.14
CA ASP A 116 8.03 -12.16 0.12
C ASP A 116 9.16 -11.92 -0.90
N ASP A 117 9.16 -10.79 -1.61
CA ASP A 117 10.25 -10.40 -2.48
C ASP A 117 11.45 -9.95 -1.64
N ALA A 118 12.49 -10.76 -1.63
CA ALA A 118 13.71 -10.49 -0.87
C ALA A 118 14.59 -9.38 -1.48
N ALA A 119 14.32 -8.98 -2.73
CA ALA A 119 15.12 -7.99 -3.46
C ALA A 119 14.22 -7.11 -4.35
N PRO A 120 13.27 -6.37 -3.77
CA PRO A 120 12.30 -5.60 -4.52
C PRO A 120 12.97 -4.55 -5.40
N ARG A 121 12.64 -4.60 -6.69
CA ARG A 121 13.23 -3.76 -7.72
C ARG A 121 12.19 -3.26 -8.70
N LEU A 122 12.30 -2.00 -9.05
CA LEU A 122 11.56 -1.39 -10.14
C LEU A 122 12.53 -1.02 -11.27
N THR A 123 12.22 -1.43 -12.49
CA THR A 123 13.00 -1.07 -13.68
C THR A 123 12.12 -0.26 -14.62
N ILE A 124 12.66 0.83 -15.14
CA ILE A 124 12.06 1.65 -16.20
C ILE A 124 13.01 1.59 -17.38
N GLU A 125 12.50 1.23 -18.55
CA GLU A 125 13.27 1.12 -19.77
C GLU A 125 12.64 1.95 -20.88
N TRP A 126 13.48 2.53 -21.73
CA TRP A 126 13.08 3.30 -22.91
C TRP A 126 13.62 2.67 -24.19
N GLU A 127 12.85 2.72 -25.26
CA GLU A 127 13.26 2.22 -26.57
C GLU A 127 14.52 2.91 -27.08
N THR A 128 14.64 4.21 -26.79
CA THR A 128 15.81 5.03 -27.16
C THR A 128 16.45 5.63 -25.92
N PRO A 129 17.78 5.87 -25.92
CA PRO A 129 18.44 6.54 -24.81
C PRO A 129 17.78 7.89 -24.49
N GLN A 130 17.66 8.19 -23.22
CA GLN A 130 17.13 9.45 -22.72
C GLN A 130 18.22 10.23 -21.99
N SER A 131 18.24 11.54 -22.20
CA SER A 131 19.11 12.45 -21.46
C SER A 131 18.44 12.84 -20.15
N ILE A 132 18.97 12.34 -19.05
CA ILE A 132 18.38 12.52 -17.72
C ILE A 132 19.27 13.38 -16.87
N ARG A 133 18.71 14.44 -16.31
CA ARG A 133 19.36 15.35 -15.36
C ARG A 133 18.77 15.31 -13.97
N GLU A 134 17.49 14.97 -13.88
CA GLU A 134 16.76 14.98 -12.62
C GLU A 134 15.83 13.78 -12.53
N ILE A 135 15.82 13.16 -11.36
CA ILE A 135 14.90 12.07 -11.03
C ILE A 135 14.15 12.47 -9.75
N VAL A 136 12.83 12.34 -9.78
CA VAL A 136 11.98 12.57 -8.61
C VAL A 136 11.31 11.25 -8.24
N LEU A 137 11.57 10.79 -7.03
CA LEU A 137 10.93 9.62 -6.45
C LEU A 137 9.90 10.09 -5.42
N MET A 138 8.72 9.46 -5.45
CA MET A 138 7.66 9.70 -4.49
C MET A 138 7.41 8.41 -3.72
N PHE A 139 7.78 8.39 -2.44
CA PHE A 139 7.57 7.23 -1.57
C PHE A 139 6.30 7.40 -0.73
N ASP A 140 5.68 6.26 -0.40
CA ASP A 140 4.60 6.25 0.57
C ASP A 140 5.16 6.53 1.97
N THR A 141 4.62 7.54 2.61
CA THR A 141 4.91 7.86 4.01
C THR A 141 3.71 7.65 4.91
N ASP A 142 2.51 7.58 4.39
CA ASP A 142 1.29 7.33 5.17
C ASP A 142 -0.01 7.51 4.37
N TYR A 143 -0.15 6.89 3.23
CA TYR A 143 -1.35 7.06 2.41
C TYR A 143 -2.61 6.41 3.00
N ASP A 144 -2.45 5.47 3.91
CA ASP A 144 -3.54 4.71 4.52
C ASP A 144 -3.99 5.27 5.89
N HIS A 145 -3.31 6.31 6.41
CA HIS A 145 -3.75 7.04 7.59
C HIS A 145 -4.08 8.49 7.24
N SER A 146 -5.31 8.90 7.47
CA SER A 146 -5.61 10.31 7.41
C SER A 146 -5.12 11.02 8.68
N MET A 147 -4.58 12.22 8.54
CA MET A 147 -4.19 13.07 9.68
C MET A 147 -5.37 13.30 10.65
N GLU A 148 -6.59 13.26 10.15
CA GLU A 148 -7.83 13.44 10.92
C GLU A 148 -8.12 12.30 11.91
N SER A 149 -7.58 11.10 11.66
CA SER A 149 -7.72 9.97 12.57
C SER A 149 -6.74 10.01 13.75
N THR A 150 -5.85 10.99 13.81
CA THR A 150 -4.75 11.06 14.78
C THR A 150 -4.90 12.18 15.80
N LEU A 151 -6.11 12.49 16.26
CA LEU A 151 -6.38 13.50 17.29
C LEU A 151 -5.55 13.33 18.58
N LEU A 152 -5.05 12.14 18.84
CA LEU A 152 -4.23 11.82 20.01
C LEU A 152 -2.75 11.57 19.66
N GLY A 153 -2.32 11.93 18.46
CA GLY A 153 -0.99 11.66 17.96
C GLY A 153 -0.93 10.39 17.12
N HIS A 154 0.03 10.34 16.20
CA HIS A 154 0.23 9.18 15.35
C HIS A 154 0.76 8.02 16.20
N PRO A 155 0.23 6.78 16.05
CA PRO A 155 0.63 5.63 16.87
C PRO A 155 2.06 5.18 16.63
N GLU A 156 2.67 5.62 15.54
CA GLU A 156 4.01 5.23 15.12
C GLU A 156 4.89 6.48 15.00
N ASN A 157 6.09 6.41 15.56
CA ASN A 157 7.08 7.50 15.45
C ASN A 157 7.71 7.57 14.07
N VAL A 158 7.72 6.46 13.36
CA VAL A 158 8.25 6.32 12.00
C VAL A 158 7.31 5.44 11.20
N MET A 159 7.01 5.84 9.96
CA MET A 159 6.17 5.05 9.06
C MET A 159 6.89 3.74 8.66
N PRO A 160 6.42 2.57 9.10
CA PRO A 160 7.12 1.31 8.87
C PRO A 160 7.24 0.95 7.39
N PHE A 161 6.32 1.40 6.54
CA PHE A 161 6.35 1.12 5.10
C PHE A 161 7.15 2.13 4.29
N CYS A 162 7.53 3.27 4.88
CA CYS A 162 8.38 4.22 4.20
C CYS A 162 9.73 3.58 3.87
N VAL A 163 10.14 3.71 2.61
CA VAL A 163 11.44 3.24 2.16
C VAL A 163 12.54 4.01 2.87
N LYS A 164 13.33 3.32 3.66
CA LYS A 164 14.45 3.85 4.43
C LYS A 164 15.73 3.89 3.61
N ARG A 165 15.99 2.78 2.93
CA ARG A 165 17.21 2.62 2.13
C ARG A 165 16.87 2.21 0.71
N TYR A 166 17.45 2.92 -0.24
CA TYR A 166 17.29 2.60 -1.66
C TYR A 166 18.54 2.95 -2.44
N ARG A 167 18.67 2.33 -3.60
CA ARG A 167 19.71 2.63 -4.59
C ARG A 167 19.09 2.88 -5.94
N LEU A 168 19.54 3.92 -6.61
CA LEU A 168 19.15 4.25 -7.96
C LEU A 168 20.35 4.02 -8.88
N LEU A 169 20.12 3.27 -9.95
CA LEU A 169 21.17 2.88 -10.91
C LEU A 169 20.70 3.12 -12.35
N THR A 170 21.65 3.19 -13.27
CA THR A 170 21.38 3.02 -14.70
C THR A 170 21.16 1.55 -15.05
N CYS A 171 20.79 1.25 -16.29
CA CYS A 171 20.72 -0.13 -16.78
C CYS A 171 22.07 -0.86 -16.71
N ASP A 172 23.17 -0.13 -16.81
CA ASP A 172 24.54 -0.67 -16.77
C ASP A 172 25.09 -0.77 -15.34
N ASP A 173 24.21 -0.73 -14.34
CA ASP A 173 24.53 -0.83 -12.91
C ASP A 173 25.42 0.32 -12.37
N THR A 174 25.51 1.44 -13.09
CA THR A 174 26.18 2.65 -12.57
C THR A 174 25.27 3.30 -11.51
N VAL A 175 25.80 3.42 -10.28
CA VAL A 175 25.08 4.00 -9.15
C VAL A 175 24.94 5.51 -9.34
N LEU A 176 23.72 6.01 -9.34
CA LEU A 176 23.39 7.42 -9.41
C LEU A 176 23.10 8.01 -8.02
N ALA A 177 22.53 7.21 -7.14
CA ALA A 177 22.29 7.55 -5.74
C ALA A 177 22.26 6.28 -4.88
N ASP A 178 22.80 6.36 -3.67
CA ASP A 178 22.66 5.37 -2.59
C ASP A 178 22.25 6.12 -1.33
N VAL A 179 20.99 5.94 -0.92
CA VAL A 179 20.39 6.65 0.21
C VAL A 179 20.10 5.65 1.32
N SER A 180 20.60 5.93 2.51
CA SER A 180 20.56 4.99 3.64
C SER A 180 19.60 5.38 4.77
N ASP A 181 19.08 6.59 4.77
CA ASP A 181 18.22 7.11 5.86
C ASP A 181 17.16 8.08 5.33
N ASN A 182 16.33 7.60 4.42
CA ASN A 182 15.25 8.40 3.89
C ASN A 182 14.05 8.41 4.85
N HIS A 183 13.50 9.58 5.09
CA HIS A 183 12.26 9.83 5.83
C HIS A 183 11.25 10.66 5.02
N GLN A 184 11.57 10.98 3.77
CA GLN A 184 10.79 11.92 2.98
C GLN A 184 9.94 11.20 1.94
N THR A 185 8.75 11.70 1.73
CA THR A 185 7.90 11.30 0.61
C THR A 185 8.57 11.64 -0.71
N ARG A 186 9.01 12.88 -0.88
CA ARG A 186 9.58 13.37 -2.13
C ARG A 186 11.10 13.42 -2.06
N ASN A 187 11.75 12.61 -2.87
CA ASN A 187 13.20 12.60 -3.05
C ASN A 187 13.56 13.15 -4.42
N ARG A 188 14.32 14.21 -4.46
CA ARG A 188 14.79 14.87 -5.68
C ARG A 188 16.27 14.63 -5.85
N ILE A 189 16.65 13.87 -6.87
CA ILE A 189 18.03 13.55 -7.21
C ILE A 189 18.39 14.36 -8.44
N VAL A 190 19.32 15.28 -8.29
CA VAL A 190 19.83 16.12 -9.36
C VAL A 190 21.25 15.69 -9.67
N LEU A 191 21.48 15.28 -10.90
CA LEU A 191 22.80 14.86 -11.40
C LEU A 191 23.64 16.10 -11.73
N ALA A 192 24.94 16.04 -11.43
CA ALA A 192 25.88 17.12 -11.76
C ALA A 192 25.89 17.41 -13.27
N GLU A 193 25.94 16.35 -14.06
CA GLU A 193 25.83 16.40 -15.51
C GLU A 193 24.69 15.46 -15.97
N PRO A 194 24.00 15.79 -17.08
CA PRO A 194 23.05 14.88 -17.68
C PRO A 194 23.71 13.56 -18.08
N ILE A 195 23.00 12.47 -17.91
CA ILE A 195 23.45 11.16 -18.36
C ILE A 195 22.55 10.67 -19.50
N GLU A 196 23.15 9.96 -20.46
CA GLU A 196 22.44 9.24 -21.50
C GLU A 196 22.25 7.80 -21.06
N THR A 197 21.01 7.35 -20.91
CA THR A 197 20.71 5.97 -20.51
C THR A 197 19.43 5.45 -21.16
N ARG A 198 19.35 4.12 -21.32
CA ARG A 198 18.15 3.43 -21.80
C ARG A 198 17.22 3.02 -20.69
N GLY A 199 17.59 3.21 -19.44
CA GLY A 199 16.72 2.87 -18.33
C GLY A 199 17.33 3.16 -16.98
N LEU A 200 16.48 3.07 -15.98
CA LEU A 200 16.81 3.23 -14.57
C LEU A 200 16.34 2.02 -13.78
N LYS A 201 17.10 1.65 -12.76
CA LYS A 201 16.74 0.62 -11.79
C LYS A 201 16.66 1.27 -10.41
N LEU A 202 15.56 1.05 -9.73
CA LEU A 202 15.38 1.43 -8.32
C LEU A 202 15.34 0.15 -7.48
N GLU A 203 16.33 -0.03 -6.63
CA GLU A 203 16.41 -1.10 -5.66
C GLU A 203 15.93 -0.61 -4.30
N LEU A 204 14.96 -1.29 -3.71
CA LEU A 204 14.46 -0.99 -2.38
C LEU A 204 15.14 -1.93 -1.38
N LEU A 205 16.01 -1.39 -0.54
CA LEU A 205 16.92 -2.19 0.29
C LEU A 205 16.42 -2.36 1.72
N ALA A 206 15.65 -1.42 2.23
CA ALA A 206 15.02 -1.49 3.55
C ALA A 206 13.86 -0.51 3.66
N THR A 207 12.91 -0.84 4.51
CA THR A 207 11.90 0.09 5.06
C THR A 207 12.22 0.39 6.51
N HIS A 208 11.47 1.32 7.13
CA HIS A 208 11.64 1.61 8.56
C HIS A 208 11.07 0.51 9.46
N GLY A 209 10.27 -0.39 8.94
CA GLY A 209 9.69 -1.52 9.67
C GLY A 209 10.48 -2.81 9.57
N ASN A 210 11.58 -2.82 8.81
CA ASN A 210 12.45 -3.99 8.60
C ASN A 210 13.90 -3.60 8.78
#